data_590a17f5272757af0f63341dfa07483c
#
_entry.id   590a17f5272757af0f63341dfa07483c
#
_cell.length_a   1.000
_cell.length_b   1.000
_cell.length_c   1.000
_cell.angle_alpha   90.00
_cell.angle_beta   90.00
_cell.angle_gamma   90.00
#
_symmetry.space_group_name_H-M   'P 1'
#
loop_
_entity.id
_entity.type
_entity.pdbx_description
1 polymer ?
#
loop_
_entity_poly.entity_id
_entity_poly.type
_entity_poly.pdbx_seq_one_letter_code
_entity_poly.pdbx_strand_id
1 'polypeptide(L)'
;EQEYVKKVMGLSAYLPDGIPDDFLPESVTELFHKSGYTRLLIYIKTKPESRTAYKDTELVSERIRKYYPEESYITGNTPTTEDMEKILIPDYTLVNNLAMLSIFIVVALSFHSPLMPIAAMIPIMMAIYVNMAFPYVGGQKLIFIAYAVVSCIQLGSTIDYAISSTENYLQIRQSEKDKQRAAELMTERSLPSILTSGTILVVCGYAISFLSSIPAISEVGHLVGRGAILSVSFVVLMMPFLLQL
;
A
#
# COMPACT_ATOMS: atom_id res chain seq x y z
N GLU A 1 -11.36 24.97 -27.66
CA GLU A 1 -10.24 24.02 -27.51
C GLU A 1 -9.52 24.37 -26.23
N GLN A 2 -9.48 23.43 -25.29
CA GLN A 2 -8.78 23.64 -24.03
C GLN A 2 -7.40 22.98 -24.13
N GLU A 3 -6.35 23.65 -23.67
CA GLU A 3 -4.96 23.25 -23.83
C GLU A 3 -4.64 21.84 -23.29
N TYR A 4 -5.37 21.39 -22.27
CA TYR A 4 -5.20 20.08 -21.63
C TYR A 4 -5.98 18.93 -22.29
N VAL A 5 -6.97 19.21 -23.16
CA VAL A 5 -7.74 18.21 -23.88
C VAL A 5 -7.06 17.87 -25.20
N LYS A 6 -6.82 16.58 -25.46
CA LYS A 6 -6.24 16.08 -26.69
C LYS A 6 -7.31 15.83 -27.76
N LYS A 7 -8.40 15.20 -27.37
CA LYS A 7 -9.50 14.82 -28.28
C LYS A 7 -10.76 14.57 -27.46
N VAL A 8 -11.90 14.96 -28.03
CA VAL A 8 -13.22 14.58 -27.55
C VAL A 8 -13.88 13.75 -28.64
N MET A 9 -14.43 12.61 -28.29
CA MET A 9 -15.18 11.74 -29.19
C MET A 9 -16.56 11.49 -28.59
N GLY A 10 -17.57 11.83 -29.34
CA GLY A 10 -18.99 11.58 -29.05
C GLY A 10 -19.69 11.20 -30.34
N LEU A 11 -20.98 10.96 -30.26
CA LEU A 11 -21.79 10.61 -31.44
C LEU A 11 -21.66 11.64 -32.55
N SER A 12 -21.66 12.93 -32.18
CA SER A 12 -21.46 14.07 -33.11
C SER A 12 -20.12 14.08 -33.85
N ALA A 13 -19.12 13.35 -33.38
CA ALA A 13 -17.84 13.25 -34.09
C ALA A 13 -17.90 12.32 -35.32
N TYR A 14 -18.95 11.52 -35.45
CA TYR A 14 -19.17 10.59 -36.54
C TYR A 14 -20.31 11.02 -37.48
N LEU A 15 -21.11 12.01 -37.06
CA LEU A 15 -22.18 12.56 -37.83
C LEU A 15 -21.85 13.99 -38.29
N PRO A 16 -21.90 14.30 -39.59
CA PRO A 16 -21.94 15.68 -40.07
C PRO A 16 -23.19 16.39 -39.54
N ASP A 17 -23.11 17.69 -39.31
CA ASP A 17 -24.22 18.52 -38.85
C ASP A 17 -25.47 18.32 -39.69
N GLY A 18 -26.58 17.95 -39.03
CA GLY A 18 -27.90 17.80 -39.65
C GLY A 18 -28.26 16.41 -40.13
N ILE A 19 -27.45 15.38 -39.88
CA ILE A 19 -27.81 13.98 -40.16
C ILE A 19 -28.39 13.35 -38.89
N PRO A 20 -29.61 12.72 -38.95
CA PRO A 20 -30.19 11.98 -37.81
C PRO A 20 -29.37 10.76 -37.44
N ASP A 21 -29.40 10.40 -36.15
CA ASP A 21 -28.64 9.27 -35.55
C ASP A 21 -28.98 7.92 -36.18
N ASP A 22 -30.18 7.79 -36.80
CA ASP A 22 -30.68 6.58 -37.47
C ASP A 22 -29.83 6.15 -38.70
N PHE A 23 -28.97 7.03 -39.20
CA PHE A 23 -28.09 6.71 -40.33
C PHE A 23 -26.78 6.03 -39.90
N LEU A 24 -26.53 5.93 -38.60
CA LEU A 24 -25.35 5.22 -38.09
C LEU A 24 -25.61 3.72 -37.90
N PRO A 25 -24.62 2.86 -38.12
CA PRO A 25 -24.72 1.46 -37.73
C PRO A 25 -25.03 1.34 -36.22
N GLU A 26 -25.93 0.41 -35.86
CA GLU A 26 -26.32 0.14 -34.47
C GLU A 26 -25.10 -0.06 -33.55
N SER A 27 -24.05 -0.70 -34.04
CA SER A 27 -22.76 -0.90 -33.30
C SER A 27 -22.08 0.39 -32.87
N VAL A 28 -22.23 1.48 -33.66
CA VAL A 28 -21.67 2.80 -33.34
C VAL A 28 -22.62 3.54 -32.39
N THR A 29 -23.92 3.48 -32.67
CA THR A 29 -24.93 4.15 -31.83
C THR A 29 -24.92 3.55 -30.41
N GLU A 30 -24.91 2.22 -30.27
CA GLU A 30 -24.79 1.56 -28.94
C GLU A 30 -23.53 1.88 -28.17
N LEU A 31 -22.42 2.21 -28.84
CA LEU A 31 -21.18 2.58 -28.18
C LEU A 31 -21.29 3.92 -27.45
N PHE A 32 -22.04 4.86 -28.02
CA PHE A 32 -22.17 6.21 -27.50
C PHE A 32 -23.51 6.54 -26.86
N HIS A 33 -24.56 5.82 -27.21
CA HIS A 33 -25.92 6.01 -26.69
C HIS A 33 -26.52 4.67 -26.31
N LYS A 34 -26.74 4.43 -25.01
CA LYS A 34 -27.40 3.20 -24.52
C LYS A 34 -28.19 3.48 -23.24
N SER A 35 -29.38 2.95 -23.15
CA SER A 35 -30.25 3.04 -21.96
C SER A 35 -30.50 4.48 -21.47
N GLY A 36 -30.63 5.44 -22.39
CA GLY A 36 -30.86 6.84 -22.05
C GLY A 36 -29.60 7.65 -21.67
N TYR A 37 -28.44 7.03 -21.67
CA TYR A 37 -27.17 7.70 -21.39
C TYR A 37 -26.39 7.96 -22.69
N THR A 38 -25.78 9.13 -22.76
CA THR A 38 -24.83 9.48 -23.84
C THR A 38 -23.41 9.48 -23.30
N ARG A 39 -22.51 8.76 -23.97
CA ARG A 39 -21.09 8.67 -23.61
C ARG A 39 -20.27 9.65 -24.41
N LEU A 40 -19.42 10.41 -23.72
CA LEU A 40 -18.37 11.24 -24.30
C LEU A 40 -17.01 10.67 -23.88
N LEU A 41 -16.14 10.38 -24.82
CA LEU A 41 -14.76 9.96 -24.55
C LEU A 41 -13.86 11.20 -24.66
N ILE A 42 -13.30 11.59 -23.53
CA ILE A 42 -12.41 12.76 -23.42
C ILE A 42 -10.98 12.27 -23.17
N TYR A 43 -10.11 12.52 -24.13
CA TYR A 43 -8.68 12.20 -24.02
C TYR A 43 -7.92 13.41 -23.53
N ILE A 44 -7.20 13.24 -22.40
CA ILE A 44 -6.36 14.27 -21.79
C ILE A 44 -4.91 14.09 -22.26
N LYS A 45 -4.17 15.19 -22.43
CA LYS A 45 -2.76 15.18 -22.88
C LYS A 45 -1.78 14.72 -21.81
N THR A 46 -2.14 14.89 -20.55
CA THR A 46 -1.30 14.58 -19.39
C THR A 46 -1.18 13.08 -19.13
N LYS A 47 -0.06 12.67 -18.52
CA LYS A 47 0.14 11.26 -18.13
C LYS A 47 -0.88 10.89 -17.06
N PRO A 48 -1.55 9.72 -17.19
CA PRO A 48 -2.40 9.21 -16.14
C PRO A 48 -1.66 9.18 -14.78
N GLU A 49 -2.38 9.28 -13.67
CA GLU A 49 -1.82 9.22 -12.31
C GLU A 49 -0.85 10.37 -11.96
N SER A 50 -0.95 11.53 -12.61
CA SER A 50 -0.22 12.73 -12.25
C SER A 50 -1.13 13.76 -11.59
N ARG A 51 -0.60 14.56 -10.66
CA ARG A 51 -1.35 15.67 -10.04
C ARG A 51 -1.90 16.66 -11.08
N THR A 52 -1.22 16.78 -12.21
CA THR A 52 -1.69 17.61 -13.33
C THR A 52 -2.91 16.98 -14.00
N ALA A 53 -2.89 15.65 -14.21
CA ALA A 53 -4.03 14.94 -14.77
C ALA A 53 -5.27 15.00 -13.86
N TYR A 54 -5.09 14.96 -12.55
CA TYR A 54 -6.18 15.13 -11.58
C TYR A 54 -6.82 16.52 -11.68
N LYS A 55 -6.01 17.57 -11.72
CA LYS A 55 -6.50 18.94 -11.96
C LYS A 55 -7.23 19.10 -13.30
N ASP A 56 -6.68 18.53 -14.36
CA ASP A 56 -7.30 18.57 -15.69
C ASP A 56 -8.65 17.85 -15.68
N THR A 57 -8.74 16.72 -14.98
CA THR A 57 -9.99 15.96 -14.79
C THR A 57 -11.02 16.74 -13.97
N GLU A 58 -10.59 17.44 -12.91
CA GLU A 58 -11.45 18.31 -12.11
C GLU A 58 -12.03 19.45 -12.95
N LEU A 59 -11.20 20.12 -13.75
CA LEU A 59 -11.65 21.18 -14.68
C LEU A 59 -12.64 20.66 -15.71
N VAL A 60 -12.41 19.46 -16.25
CA VAL A 60 -13.39 18.78 -17.15
C VAL A 60 -14.69 18.49 -16.41
N SER A 61 -14.59 17.96 -15.19
CA SER A 61 -15.73 17.65 -14.33
C SER A 61 -16.60 18.89 -14.06
N GLU A 62 -15.98 19.99 -13.62
CA GLU A 62 -16.67 21.25 -13.37
C GLU A 62 -17.38 21.76 -14.65
N ARG A 63 -16.71 21.64 -15.79
CA ARG A 63 -17.29 22.06 -17.07
C ARG A 63 -18.50 21.22 -17.46
N ILE A 64 -18.44 19.89 -17.27
CA ILE A 64 -19.55 18.98 -17.57
C ILE A 64 -20.72 19.28 -16.64
N ARG A 65 -20.47 19.40 -15.32
CA ARG A 65 -21.51 19.70 -14.32
C ARG A 65 -22.19 21.05 -14.53
N LYS A 66 -21.52 22.01 -15.16
CA LYS A 66 -22.13 23.30 -15.53
C LYS A 66 -23.25 23.13 -16.54
N TYR A 67 -23.14 22.17 -17.46
CA TYR A 67 -24.15 21.92 -18.51
C TYR A 67 -25.10 20.78 -18.12
N TYR A 68 -24.64 19.83 -17.31
CA TYR A 68 -25.39 18.65 -16.86
C TYR A 68 -25.24 18.47 -15.34
N PRO A 69 -25.97 19.27 -14.53
CA PRO A 69 -25.72 19.32 -13.08
C PRO A 69 -26.13 18.05 -12.31
N GLU A 70 -27.17 17.35 -12.74
CA GLU A 70 -27.78 16.26 -11.94
C GLU A 70 -27.53 14.84 -12.47
N GLU A 71 -27.20 14.67 -13.77
CA GLU A 71 -27.13 13.35 -14.39
C GLU A 71 -25.80 13.09 -15.12
N SER A 72 -24.72 13.71 -14.69
CA SER A 72 -23.41 13.49 -15.29
C SER A 72 -22.51 12.62 -14.42
N TYR A 73 -22.03 11.53 -14.98
CA TYR A 73 -21.09 10.60 -14.35
C TYR A 73 -19.76 10.66 -15.10
N ILE A 74 -18.68 10.87 -14.37
CA ILE A 74 -17.32 10.90 -14.91
C ILE A 74 -16.61 9.65 -14.45
N THR A 75 -16.19 8.84 -15.40
CA THR A 75 -15.47 7.60 -15.15
C THR A 75 -14.28 7.48 -16.09
N GLY A 76 -13.28 6.76 -15.70
CA GLY A 76 -12.06 6.57 -16.48
C GLY A 76 -10.87 6.28 -15.58
N ASN A 77 -9.70 6.04 -16.17
CA ASN A 77 -8.52 5.66 -15.40
C ASN A 77 -8.13 6.75 -14.38
N THR A 78 -8.00 8.00 -14.84
CA THR A 78 -7.56 9.11 -13.98
C THR A 78 -8.54 9.45 -12.85
N PRO A 79 -9.87 9.67 -13.10
CA PRO A 79 -10.81 9.96 -12.02
C PRO A 79 -10.95 8.78 -11.05
N THR A 80 -10.94 7.54 -11.53
CA THR A 80 -11.02 6.36 -10.66
C THR A 80 -9.79 6.26 -9.74
N THR A 81 -8.58 6.50 -10.28
CA THR A 81 -7.36 6.46 -9.47
C THR A 81 -7.34 7.59 -8.45
N GLU A 82 -7.81 8.79 -8.82
CA GLU A 82 -7.92 9.93 -7.89
C GLU A 82 -8.92 9.65 -6.75
N ASP A 83 -10.10 9.09 -7.07
CA ASP A 83 -11.10 8.74 -6.07
C ASP A 83 -10.58 7.63 -5.13
N MET A 84 -9.89 6.64 -5.69
CA MET A 84 -9.23 5.61 -4.88
C MET A 84 -8.17 6.22 -3.95
N GLU A 85 -7.34 7.13 -4.43
CA GLU A 85 -6.34 7.80 -3.59
C GLU A 85 -6.99 8.58 -2.44
N LYS A 86 -8.06 9.34 -2.73
CA LYS A 86 -8.80 10.13 -1.73
C LYS A 86 -9.45 9.27 -0.63
N ILE A 87 -9.92 8.07 -0.97
CA ILE A 87 -10.57 7.16 -0.02
C ILE A 87 -9.54 6.31 0.72
N LEU A 88 -8.59 5.72 -0.01
CA LEU A 88 -7.69 4.72 0.55
C LEU A 88 -6.62 5.30 1.48
N ILE A 89 -6.15 6.55 1.25
CA ILE A 89 -5.13 7.15 2.13
C ILE A 89 -5.64 7.37 3.56
N PRO A 90 -6.81 7.99 3.79
CA PRO A 90 -7.37 8.11 5.13
C PRO A 90 -7.65 6.77 5.79
N ASP A 91 -8.25 5.84 5.06
CA ASP A 91 -8.58 4.50 5.57
C ASP A 91 -7.31 3.73 5.97
N TYR A 92 -6.28 3.75 5.11
CA TYR A 92 -5.00 3.15 5.44
C TYR A 92 -4.39 3.75 6.70
N THR A 93 -4.40 5.09 6.83
CA THR A 93 -3.86 5.77 8.00
C THR A 93 -4.59 5.37 9.27
N LEU A 94 -5.92 5.29 9.21
CA LEU A 94 -6.74 4.85 10.33
C LEU A 94 -6.43 3.39 10.72
N VAL A 95 -6.43 2.47 9.75
CA VAL A 95 -6.18 1.05 9.99
C VAL A 95 -4.76 0.83 10.53
N ASN A 96 -3.75 1.48 9.95
CA ASN A 96 -2.37 1.37 10.40
C ASN A 96 -2.19 1.90 11.83
N ASN A 97 -2.78 3.04 12.17
CA ASN A 97 -2.72 3.59 13.52
C ASN A 97 -3.45 2.70 14.54
N LEU A 98 -4.61 2.15 14.17
CA LEU A 98 -5.33 1.20 15.03
C LEU A 98 -4.54 -0.10 15.22
N ALA A 99 -3.90 -0.62 14.19
CA ALA A 99 -3.04 -1.80 14.29
C ALA A 99 -1.86 -1.54 15.23
N MET A 100 -1.17 -0.41 15.06
CA MET A 100 -0.07 -0.02 15.94
C MET A 100 -0.52 0.15 17.40
N LEU A 101 -1.64 0.82 17.62
CA LEU A 101 -2.20 1.00 18.97
C LEU A 101 -2.60 -0.34 19.60
N SER A 102 -3.24 -1.22 18.84
CA SER A 102 -3.64 -2.55 19.31
C SER A 102 -2.43 -3.39 19.72
N ILE A 103 -1.38 -3.42 18.89
CA ILE A 103 -0.13 -4.10 19.19
C ILE A 103 0.52 -3.52 20.45
N PHE A 104 0.58 -2.18 20.55
CA PHE A 104 1.12 -1.51 21.72
C PHE A 104 0.39 -1.93 23.00
N ILE A 105 -0.95 -1.93 22.99
CA ILE A 105 -1.77 -2.32 24.15
C ILE A 105 -1.53 -3.79 24.50
N VAL A 106 -1.58 -4.69 23.52
CA VAL A 106 -1.40 -6.13 23.76
C VAL A 106 -0.02 -6.43 24.36
N VAL A 107 1.04 -5.85 23.80
CA VAL A 107 2.41 -6.05 24.29
C VAL A 107 2.60 -5.40 25.66
N ALA A 108 2.05 -4.20 25.91
CA ALA A 108 2.11 -3.54 27.20
C ALA A 108 1.43 -4.36 28.31
N LEU A 109 0.28 -4.94 27.99
CA LEU A 109 -0.45 -5.83 28.93
C LEU A 109 0.31 -7.14 29.16
N SER A 110 0.89 -7.74 28.12
CA SER A 110 1.65 -8.99 28.24
C SER A 110 2.88 -8.85 29.13
N PHE A 111 3.61 -7.77 28.99
CA PHE A 111 4.86 -7.54 29.74
C PHE A 111 4.68 -6.65 30.96
N HIS A 112 3.49 -6.16 31.24
CA HIS A 112 3.19 -5.25 32.36
C HIS A 112 4.12 -4.03 32.40
N SER A 113 4.58 -3.55 31.23
CA SER A 113 5.51 -2.46 31.06
C SER A 113 5.19 -1.65 29.80
N PRO A 114 5.08 -0.33 29.88
CA PRO A 114 4.85 0.51 28.70
C PRO A 114 6.11 0.70 27.84
N LEU A 115 7.29 0.35 28.37
CA LEU A 115 8.56 0.53 27.67
C LEU A 115 8.85 -0.60 26.67
N MET A 116 8.42 -1.82 27.00
CA MET A 116 8.65 -3.01 26.16
C MET A 116 7.99 -2.92 24.78
N PRO A 117 6.74 -2.46 24.63
CA PRO A 117 6.15 -2.25 23.30
C PRO A 117 6.96 -1.27 22.45
N ILE A 118 7.47 -0.19 23.05
CA ILE A 118 8.26 0.80 22.33
C ILE A 118 9.54 0.16 21.79
N ALA A 119 10.27 -0.56 22.62
CA ALA A 119 11.47 -1.27 22.22
C ALA A 119 11.21 -2.31 21.13
N ALA A 120 10.08 -3.05 21.20
CA ALA A 120 9.70 -4.06 20.22
C ALA A 120 9.26 -3.45 18.87
N MET A 121 8.59 -2.30 18.89
CA MET A 121 8.06 -1.66 17.68
C MET A 121 9.12 -0.92 16.87
N ILE A 122 10.16 -0.36 17.50
CA ILE A 122 11.20 0.44 16.82
C ILE A 122 11.84 -0.33 15.65
N PRO A 123 12.42 -1.54 15.83
CA PRO A 123 13.08 -2.24 14.72
C PRO A 123 12.12 -2.60 13.60
N ILE A 124 10.87 -2.90 13.91
CA ILE A 124 9.85 -3.27 12.92
C ILE A 124 9.44 -2.04 12.11
N MET A 125 9.18 -0.92 12.76
CA MET A 125 8.86 0.33 12.06
C MET A 125 10.00 0.78 11.16
N MET A 126 11.25 0.70 11.63
CA MET A 126 12.41 0.96 10.79
C MET A 126 12.47 0.04 9.58
N ALA A 127 12.22 -1.26 9.76
CA ALA A 127 12.19 -2.22 8.65
C ALA A 127 11.11 -1.87 7.61
N ILE A 128 9.91 -1.47 8.06
CA ILE A 128 8.82 -1.05 7.17
C ILE A 128 9.21 0.20 6.38
N TYR A 129 9.71 1.24 7.05
CA TYR A 129 10.12 2.48 6.37
C TYR A 129 11.26 2.26 5.37
N VAL A 130 12.26 1.47 5.74
CA VAL A 130 13.36 1.13 4.83
C VAL A 130 12.83 0.31 3.65
N ASN A 131 11.95 -0.66 3.89
CA ASN A 131 11.34 -1.45 2.82
C ASN A 131 10.60 -0.56 1.81
N MET A 132 9.87 0.44 2.29
CA MET A 132 9.13 1.38 1.42
C MET A 132 10.03 2.43 0.76
N ALA A 133 11.20 2.71 1.32
CA ALA A 133 12.15 3.64 0.74
C ALA A 133 12.85 3.11 -0.53
N PHE A 134 13.07 1.80 -0.63
CA PHE A 134 13.74 1.18 -1.79
C PHE A 134 13.10 1.51 -3.13
N PRO A 135 11.78 1.31 -3.35
CA PRO A 135 11.13 1.67 -4.60
C PRO A 135 11.20 3.17 -4.90
N TYR A 136 11.10 4.01 -3.88
CA TYR A 136 11.20 5.46 -4.02
C TYR A 136 12.59 5.87 -4.55
N VAL A 137 13.66 5.34 -3.96
CA VAL A 137 15.04 5.59 -4.39
C VAL A 137 15.30 5.03 -5.78
N GLY A 138 14.71 3.85 -6.10
CA GLY A 138 14.80 3.22 -7.41
C GLY A 138 13.94 3.86 -8.50
N GLY A 139 13.18 4.93 -8.19
CA GLY A 139 12.26 5.59 -9.14
C GLY A 139 11.11 4.68 -9.61
N GLN A 140 10.83 3.60 -8.89
CA GLN A 140 9.75 2.68 -9.20
C GLN A 140 8.43 3.20 -8.62
N LYS A 141 7.36 3.10 -9.40
CA LYS A 141 6.02 3.41 -8.91
C LYS A 141 5.43 2.17 -8.24
N LEU A 142 5.11 2.30 -6.97
CA LEU A 142 4.38 1.26 -6.24
C LEU A 142 2.88 1.40 -6.50
N ILE A 143 2.22 0.26 -6.66
CA ILE A 143 0.77 0.21 -6.64
C ILE A 143 0.33 0.53 -5.20
N PHE A 144 -0.58 1.48 -5.05
CA PHE A 144 -1.02 1.97 -3.73
C PHE A 144 -1.50 0.85 -2.81
N ILE A 145 -2.27 -0.11 -3.35
CA ILE A 145 -2.76 -1.28 -2.61
C ILE A 145 -1.60 -2.11 -2.06
N ALA A 146 -0.52 -2.29 -2.83
CA ALA A 146 0.66 -3.03 -2.38
C ALA A 146 1.30 -2.38 -1.15
N TYR A 147 1.43 -1.04 -1.15
CA TYR A 147 1.94 -0.29 0.00
C TYR A 147 1.11 -0.52 1.27
N ALA A 148 -0.21 -0.38 1.18
CA ALA A 148 -1.11 -0.52 2.32
C ALA A 148 -1.10 -1.95 2.89
N VAL A 149 -1.25 -2.95 2.01
CA VAL A 149 -1.29 -4.36 2.39
C VAL A 149 0.03 -4.82 3.00
N VAL A 150 1.16 -4.46 2.39
CA VAL A 150 2.48 -4.90 2.85
C VAL A 150 2.83 -4.31 4.22
N SER A 151 2.50 -3.04 4.48
CA SER A 151 2.75 -2.43 5.80
C SER A 151 2.01 -3.16 6.91
N CYS A 152 0.73 -3.51 6.70
CA CYS A 152 -0.07 -4.26 7.66
C CYS A 152 0.45 -5.70 7.85
N ILE A 153 0.76 -6.41 6.75
CA ILE A 153 1.28 -7.78 6.81
C ILE A 153 2.64 -7.78 7.53
N GLN A 154 3.54 -6.88 7.15
CA GLN A 154 4.87 -6.82 7.74
C GLN A 154 4.80 -6.51 9.24
N LEU A 155 3.97 -5.55 9.66
CA LEU A 155 3.76 -5.24 11.06
C LEU A 155 3.25 -6.45 11.84
N GLY A 156 2.17 -7.10 11.36
CA GLY A 156 1.53 -8.23 12.04
C GLY A 156 2.38 -9.49 12.08
N SER A 157 3.09 -9.81 10.99
CA SER A 157 3.87 -11.06 10.89
C SER A 157 5.26 -10.99 11.51
N THR A 158 5.77 -9.80 11.81
CA THR A 158 7.14 -9.65 12.32
C THR A 158 7.22 -9.18 13.76
N ILE A 159 6.10 -8.76 14.36
CA ILE A 159 6.07 -8.36 15.77
C ILE A 159 6.41 -9.52 16.69
N ASP A 160 6.07 -10.76 16.32
CA ASP A 160 6.35 -11.95 17.10
C ASP A 160 7.86 -12.19 17.31
N TYR A 161 8.70 -11.74 16.37
CA TYR A 161 10.16 -11.82 16.54
C TYR A 161 10.65 -10.95 17.69
N ALA A 162 10.13 -9.74 17.79
CA ALA A 162 10.48 -8.81 18.87
C ALA A 162 9.88 -9.26 20.22
N ILE A 163 8.64 -9.77 20.23
CA ILE A 163 7.99 -10.32 21.43
C ILE A 163 8.78 -11.51 21.95
N SER A 164 9.10 -12.49 21.10
CA SER A 164 9.88 -13.68 21.48
C SER A 164 11.27 -13.30 22.01
N SER A 165 11.96 -12.34 21.39
CA SER A 165 13.23 -11.82 21.89
C SER A 165 13.08 -11.18 23.26
N THR A 166 12.05 -10.35 23.44
CA THR A 166 11.78 -9.67 24.72
C THR A 166 11.48 -10.70 25.82
N GLU A 167 10.65 -11.69 25.55
CA GLU A 167 10.30 -12.75 26.50
C GLU A 167 11.55 -13.55 26.92
N ASN A 168 12.34 -14.01 25.95
CA ASN A 168 13.58 -14.72 26.22
C ASN A 168 14.55 -13.86 27.05
N TYR A 169 14.68 -12.56 26.75
CA TYR A 169 15.51 -11.65 27.54
C TYR A 169 15.04 -11.56 28.99
N LEU A 170 13.74 -11.34 29.22
CA LEU A 170 13.20 -11.23 30.57
C LEU A 170 13.33 -12.53 31.37
N GLN A 171 13.15 -13.70 30.74
CA GLN A 171 13.40 -14.99 31.37
C GLN A 171 14.87 -15.16 31.78
N ILE A 172 15.81 -14.82 30.89
CA ILE A 172 17.24 -14.92 31.17
C ILE A 172 17.65 -13.95 32.28
N ARG A 173 17.09 -12.73 32.30
CA ARG A 173 17.35 -11.72 33.34
C ARG A 173 16.95 -12.16 34.77
N GLN A 174 16.14 -13.18 34.92
CA GLN A 174 15.83 -13.74 36.25
C GLN A 174 17.04 -14.46 36.88
N SER A 175 17.88 -15.04 36.04
CA SER A 175 19.08 -15.79 36.49
C SER A 175 20.39 -15.03 36.21
N GLU A 176 20.46 -14.26 35.12
CA GLU A 176 21.64 -13.50 34.72
C GLU A 176 21.49 -12.01 35.05
N LYS A 177 22.38 -11.50 35.91
CA LYS A 177 22.35 -10.10 36.36
C LYS A 177 23.04 -9.15 35.39
N ASP A 178 23.97 -9.65 34.58
CA ASP A 178 24.66 -8.85 33.57
C ASP A 178 23.74 -8.65 32.35
N LYS A 179 23.42 -7.39 32.07
CA LYS A 179 22.55 -7.01 30.94
C LYS A 179 23.14 -7.43 29.59
N GLN A 180 24.44 -7.25 29.41
CA GLN A 180 25.10 -7.58 28.14
C GLN A 180 25.10 -9.09 27.91
N ARG A 181 25.45 -9.86 28.94
CA ARG A 181 25.45 -11.32 28.87
C ARG A 181 24.04 -11.88 28.64
N ALA A 182 23.03 -11.30 29.30
CA ALA A 182 21.65 -11.68 29.09
C ALA A 182 21.18 -11.40 27.63
N ALA A 183 21.63 -10.30 27.01
CA ALA A 183 21.31 -9.98 25.62
C ALA A 183 22.00 -10.93 24.62
N GLU A 184 23.22 -11.35 24.89
CA GLU A 184 23.93 -12.36 24.09
C GLU A 184 23.18 -13.70 24.13
N LEU A 185 22.86 -14.19 25.33
CA LEU A 185 22.13 -15.45 25.52
C LEU A 185 20.71 -15.40 24.90
N MET A 186 20.04 -14.26 25.01
CA MET A 186 18.75 -14.04 24.36
C MET A 186 18.88 -14.17 22.85
N THR A 187 19.90 -13.57 22.26
CA THR A 187 20.12 -13.65 20.82
C THR A 187 20.38 -15.09 20.39
N GLU A 188 21.26 -15.81 21.07
CA GLU A 188 21.52 -17.22 20.78
C GLU A 188 20.24 -18.07 20.85
N ARG A 189 19.39 -17.81 21.84
CA ARG A 189 18.15 -18.57 22.07
C ARG A 189 17.05 -18.21 21.06
N SER A 190 16.90 -16.95 20.67
CA SER A 190 15.84 -16.49 19.81
C SER A 190 16.15 -16.66 18.31
N LEU A 191 17.43 -16.57 17.94
CA LEU A 191 17.87 -16.56 16.55
C LEU A 191 17.36 -17.75 15.70
N PRO A 192 17.41 -19.01 16.15
CA PRO A 192 16.94 -20.13 15.33
C PRO A 192 15.45 -20.03 14.99
N SER A 193 14.60 -19.61 15.96
CA SER A 193 13.17 -19.45 15.76
C SER A 193 12.88 -18.29 14.79
N ILE A 194 13.53 -17.14 14.99
CA ILE A 194 13.39 -15.95 14.13
C ILE A 194 13.82 -16.25 12.70
N LEU A 195 14.96 -16.92 12.52
CA LEU A 195 15.46 -17.28 11.20
C LEU A 195 14.53 -18.28 10.50
N THR A 196 14.01 -19.27 11.22
CA THR A 196 13.11 -20.26 10.62
C THR A 196 11.82 -19.61 10.12
N SER A 197 11.12 -18.87 10.98
CA SER A 197 9.86 -18.21 10.59
C SER A 197 10.08 -17.09 9.58
N GLY A 198 11.17 -16.33 9.73
CA GLY A 198 11.55 -15.30 8.76
C GLY A 198 11.85 -15.89 7.37
N THR A 199 12.59 -17.02 7.31
CA THR A 199 12.88 -17.71 6.05
C THR A 199 11.60 -18.21 5.37
N ILE A 200 10.66 -18.76 6.13
CA ILE A 200 9.35 -19.17 5.59
C ILE A 200 8.64 -17.98 4.94
N LEU A 201 8.58 -16.85 5.63
CA LEU A 201 7.92 -15.64 5.11
C LEU A 201 8.64 -15.10 3.86
N VAL A 202 9.97 -15.12 3.83
CA VAL A 202 10.78 -14.74 2.66
C VAL A 202 10.47 -15.65 1.47
N VAL A 203 10.51 -16.96 1.68
CA VAL A 203 10.25 -17.95 0.60
C VAL A 203 8.82 -17.81 0.09
N CYS A 204 7.83 -17.70 0.96
CA CYS A 204 6.44 -17.49 0.56
C CYS A 204 6.24 -16.17 -0.20
N GLY A 205 6.83 -15.07 0.27
CA GLY A 205 6.75 -13.78 -0.40
C GLY A 205 7.34 -13.83 -1.82
N TYR A 206 8.54 -14.32 -1.97
CA TYR A 206 9.16 -14.46 -3.31
C TYR A 206 8.48 -15.51 -4.19
N ALA A 207 7.97 -16.61 -3.62
CA ALA A 207 7.18 -17.57 -4.37
C ALA A 207 5.93 -16.92 -5.00
N ILE A 208 5.19 -16.13 -4.21
CA ILE A 208 4.05 -15.35 -4.71
C ILE A 208 4.51 -14.39 -5.82
N SER A 209 5.64 -13.70 -5.61
CA SER A 209 6.19 -12.76 -6.59
C SER A 209 6.51 -13.42 -7.93
N PHE A 210 7.11 -14.61 -7.94
CA PHE A 210 7.53 -15.29 -9.16
C PHE A 210 6.41 -16.10 -9.84
N LEU A 211 5.46 -16.63 -9.06
CA LEU A 211 4.38 -17.46 -9.59
C LEU A 211 3.17 -16.66 -10.07
N SER A 212 2.97 -15.44 -9.56
CA SER A 212 1.82 -14.63 -9.92
C SER A 212 1.98 -13.98 -11.29
N SER A 213 1.01 -14.17 -12.17
CA SER A 213 0.89 -13.45 -13.44
C SER A 213 0.25 -12.06 -13.30
N ILE A 214 -0.32 -11.75 -12.11
CA ILE A 214 -0.96 -10.46 -11.82
C ILE A 214 0.10 -9.53 -11.23
N PRO A 215 0.43 -8.40 -11.91
CA PRO A 215 1.51 -7.51 -11.47
C PRO A 215 1.36 -7.00 -10.03
N ALA A 216 0.14 -6.65 -9.61
CA ALA A 216 -0.12 -6.18 -8.25
C ALA A 216 0.20 -7.24 -7.18
N ILE A 217 -0.16 -8.50 -7.42
CA ILE A 217 0.10 -9.60 -6.49
C ILE A 217 1.60 -9.93 -6.47
N SER A 218 2.25 -9.93 -7.63
CA SER A 218 3.70 -10.11 -7.75
C SER A 218 4.46 -9.05 -6.96
N GLU A 219 4.05 -7.79 -7.06
CA GLU A 219 4.65 -6.67 -6.33
C GLU A 219 4.48 -6.81 -4.81
N VAL A 220 3.27 -7.16 -4.34
CA VAL A 220 3.00 -7.46 -2.92
C VAL A 220 3.92 -8.57 -2.43
N GLY A 221 4.03 -9.68 -3.18
CA GLY A 221 4.91 -10.80 -2.82
C GLY A 221 6.37 -10.38 -2.69
N HIS A 222 6.87 -9.58 -3.64
CA HIS A 222 8.24 -9.07 -3.61
C HIS A 222 8.50 -8.18 -2.38
N LEU A 223 7.57 -7.26 -2.09
CA LEU A 223 7.68 -6.36 -0.95
C LEU A 223 7.60 -7.11 0.38
N VAL A 224 6.74 -8.13 0.50
CA VAL A 224 6.64 -8.98 1.70
C VAL A 224 7.94 -9.77 1.90
N GLY A 225 8.46 -10.42 0.86
CA GLY A 225 9.71 -11.19 0.96
C GLY A 225 10.90 -10.31 1.38
N ARG A 226 11.08 -9.16 0.74
CA ARG A 226 12.12 -8.19 1.12
C ARG A 226 11.89 -7.61 2.50
N GLY A 227 10.64 -7.28 2.84
CA GLY A 227 10.26 -6.77 4.16
C GLY A 227 10.58 -7.74 5.27
N ALA A 228 10.39 -9.05 5.05
CA ALA A 228 10.75 -10.09 6.01
C ALA A 228 12.26 -10.14 6.27
N ILE A 229 13.09 -10.06 5.23
CA ILE A 229 14.55 -10.00 5.37
C ILE A 229 14.96 -8.80 6.23
N LEU A 230 14.41 -7.63 5.92
CA LEU A 230 14.70 -6.40 6.67
C LEU A 230 14.25 -6.51 8.12
N SER A 231 13.04 -6.99 8.37
CA SER A 231 12.51 -7.14 9.73
C SER A 231 13.35 -8.09 10.59
N VAL A 232 13.71 -9.27 10.05
CA VAL A 232 14.61 -10.21 10.73
C VAL A 232 15.94 -9.53 11.05
N SER A 233 16.53 -8.85 10.07
CA SER A 233 17.83 -8.17 10.23
C SER A 233 17.76 -7.09 11.30
N PHE A 234 16.76 -6.21 11.26
CA PHE A 234 16.62 -5.14 12.25
C PHE A 234 16.32 -5.68 13.65
N VAL A 235 15.45 -6.69 13.77
CA VAL A 235 15.18 -7.30 15.08
C VAL A 235 16.42 -7.93 15.67
N VAL A 236 17.14 -8.77 14.92
CA VAL A 236 18.35 -9.45 15.41
C VAL A 236 19.45 -8.45 15.79
N LEU A 237 19.61 -7.37 15.02
CA LEU A 237 20.66 -6.37 15.27
C LEU A 237 20.28 -5.38 16.36
N MET A 238 19.04 -4.92 16.46
CA MET A 238 18.65 -3.82 17.34
C MET A 238 18.14 -4.28 18.70
N MET A 239 17.39 -5.41 18.76
CA MET A 239 16.79 -5.85 20.02
C MET A 239 17.80 -6.06 21.15
N PRO A 240 18.99 -6.65 20.93
CA PRO A 240 19.98 -6.80 21.99
C PRO A 240 20.39 -5.47 22.64
N PHE A 241 20.45 -4.39 21.86
CA PHE A 241 20.81 -3.07 22.37
C PHE A 241 19.63 -2.37 23.04
N LEU A 242 18.43 -2.45 22.45
CA LEU A 242 17.23 -1.80 22.98
C LEU A 242 16.79 -2.37 24.33
N LEU A 243 16.96 -3.67 24.54
CA LEU A 243 16.57 -4.32 25.79
C LEU A 243 17.58 -4.09 26.96
N GLN A 244 18.77 -3.59 26.65
CA GLN A 244 19.77 -3.22 27.68
C GLN A 244 19.55 -1.81 28.25
N LEU A 245 18.82 -0.95 27.54
CA LEU A 245 18.48 0.39 27.98
C LEU A 245 17.52 0.34 29.17
#